data_82e8322372046f58d06fca44787467f1
#
_entry.id   82e8322372046f58d06fca44787467f1
#
_cell.length_a   1.000
_cell.length_b   1.000
_cell.length_c   1.000
_cell.angle_alpha   90.00
_cell.angle_beta   90.00
_cell.angle_gamma   90.00
#
_symmetry.space_group_name_H-M   'P 1'
#
loop_
_entity.id
_entity.type
_entity.pdbx_description
1 polymer ?
#
loop_
_entity_poly.entity_id
_entity_poly.type
_entity_poly.pdbx_seq_one_letter_code
_entity_poly.pdbx_strand_id
1 'polypeptide(L)'
;MSLNKFKNLPLRLGVGIVLLNSENKVFVGKRIDNPVNLWQMPQGGVDKGEKLKQAALRELEEETGINKVKIVGEIENWLEYELPKNLLGKIWKGEYRGQKQKWFIMKFLGENKEINIKTKNPEFLDWKWVKPSELPNIAVDFKIQIYKKIANELCTTELN
;
A
#
# COMPACT_ATOMS: atom_id res chain seq x y z
N MET A 1 26.96 15.73 -2.34
CA MET A 1 25.94 16.17 -3.27
C MET A 1 24.76 16.78 -2.54
N SER A 2 24.34 17.96 -2.92
CA SER A 2 23.25 18.66 -2.24
C SER A 2 21.91 17.95 -2.46
N LEU A 3 21.12 17.79 -1.38
CA LEU A 3 19.77 17.27 -1.48
C LEU A 3 18.82 18.20 -2.22
N ASN A 4 19.26 19.44 -2.49
CA ASN A 4 18.44 20.43 -3.18
C ASN A 4 18.02 19.98 -4.59
N LYS A 5 18.83 19.17 -5.26
CA LYS A 5 18.49 18.68 -6.60
C LYS A 5 17.27 17.74 -6.60
N PHE A 6 16.91 17.16 -5.44
CA PHE A 6 15.77 16.24 -5.33
C PHE A 6 14.48 16.94 -4.92
N LYS A 7 14.54 18.20 -4.44
CA LYS A 7 13.36 18.93 -3.97
C LYS A 7 12.29 19.15 -5.05
N ASN A 8 12.73 19.30 -6.29
CA ASN A 8 11.85 19.60 -7.41
C ASN A 8 11.41 18.35 -8.18
N LEU A 9 11.80 17.17 -7.72
CA LEU A 9 11.33 15.95 -8.35
C LEU A 9 9.82 15.77 -8.11
N PRO A 10 9.10 15.19 -9.09
CA PRO A 10 7.68 14.94 -8.90
C PRO A 10 7.43 13.83 -7.89
N LEU A 11 6.18 13.73 -7.46
CA LEU A 11 5.69 12.57 -6.70
C LEU A 11 5.24 11.50 -7.70
N ARG A 12 5.59 10.25 -7.41
CA ARG A 12 5.15 9.11 -8.22
C ARG A 12 3.67 8.86 -7.95
N LEU A 13 2.88 8.74 -9.02
CA LEU A 13 1.46 8.41 -8.89
C LEU A 13 1.31 6.93 -8.54
N GLY A 14 0.56 6.65 -7.49
CA GLY A 14 0.35 5.29 -7.04
C GLY A 14 -1.02 5.04 -6.47
N VAL A 15 -1.26 3.78 -6.13
CA VAL A 15 -2.47 3.30 -5.48
C VAL A 15 -2.10 2.46 -4.29
N GLY A 16 -3.00 2.40 -3.32
CA GLY A 16 -2.89 1.50 -2.17
C GLY A 16 -4.21 0.78 -1.94
N ILE A 17 -4.14 -0.36 -1.29
CA ILE A 17 -5.30 -1.20 -1.07
C ILE A 17 -5.44 -1.50 0.42
N VAL A 18 -6.57 -1.10 1.01
CA VAL A 18 -7.00 -1.55 2.31
C VAL A 18 -7.90 -2.76 2.08
N LEU A 19 -7.34 -3.96 2.18
CA LEU A 19 -8.10 -5.18 1.97
C LEU A 19 -8.59 -5.70 3.31
N LEU A 20 -9.91 -5.83 3.45
CA LEU A 20 -10.57 -6.25 4.68
C LEU A 20 -11.14 -7.66 4.56
N ASN A 21 -10.94 -8.49 5.57
CA ASN A 21 -11.60 -9.78 5.66
C ASN A 21 -12.98 -9.65 6.31
N SER A 22 -13.65 -10.79 6.56
CA SER A 22 -15.01 -10.80 7.15
C SER A 22 -15.06 -10.25 8.58
N GLU A 23 -13.91 -10.17 9.27
CA GLU A 23 -13.80 -9.60 10.61
C GLU A 23 -13.34 -8.14 10.58
N ASN A 24 -13.27 -7.54 9.38
CA ASN A 24 -12.77 -6.18 9.15
C ASN A 24 -11.33 -5.98 9.60
N LYS A 25 -10.54 -7.05 9.57
CA LYS A 25 -9.09 -6.97 9.73
C LYS A 25 -8.43 -6.68 8.39
N VAL A 26 -7.29 -6.03 8.43
CA VAL A 26 -6.57 -5.53 7.26
C VAL A 26 -5.44 -6.46 6.87
N PHE A 27 -5.32 -6.74 5.58
CA PHE A 27 -4.20 -7.51 5.03
C PHE A 27 -2.93 -6.67 5.06
N VAL A 28 -1.86 -7.25 5.60
CA VAL A 28 -0.52 -6.67 5.52
C VAL A 28 0.48 -7.74 5.13
N GLY A 29 1.48 -7.35 4.36
CA GLY A 29 2.58 -8.21 3.94
C GLY A 29 3.90 -7.70 4.48
N LYS A 30 4.80 -8.63 4.75
CA LYS A 30 6.17 -8.32 5.17
C LYS A 30 7.06 -8.32 3.92
N ARG A 31 7.73 -7.20 3.65
CA ARG A 31 8.55 -7.07 2.44
C ARG A 31 9.77 -7.99 2.47
N ILE A 32 10.06 -8.58 1.31
CA ILE A 32 11.25 -9.44 1.11
C ILE A 32 12.54 -8.65 1.33
N ASP A 33 12.59 -7.41 0.85
CA ASP A 33 13.78 -6.56 0.89
C ASP A 33 13.99 -5.82 2.21
N ASN A 34 13.11 -6.05 3.20
CA ASN A 34 13.20 -5.41 4.50
C ASN A 34 13.26 -6.47 5.60
N PRO A 35 14.45 -6.77 6.15
CA PRO A 35 14.61 -7.83 7.16
C PRO A 35 14.05 -7.47 8.53
N VAL A 36 13.70 -6.20 8.79
CA VAL A 36 13.08 -5.82 10.06
C VAL A 36 11.60 -6.17 10.05
N ASN A 37 11.04 -6.32 11.25
CA ASN A 37 9.65 -6.76 11.42
C ASN A 37 8.66 -5.63 11.14
N LEU A 38 8.68 -5.13 9.89
CA LEU A 38 7.78 -4.08 9.41
C LEU A 38 6.85 -4.66 8.35
N TRP A 39 5.62 -4.18 8.34
CA TRP A 39 4.56 -4.70 7.50
C TRP A 39 3.91 -3.58 6.71
N GLN A 40 3.39 -3.89 5.54
CA GLN A 40 2.72 -2.89 4.72
C GLN A 40 1.48 -3.44 4.04
N MET A 41 0.54 -2.54 3.79
CA MET A 41 -0.61 -2.84 2.93
C MET A 41 -0.14 -2.89 1.47
N PRO A 42 -0.83 -3.68 0.61
CA PRO A 42 -0.48 -3.71 -0.81
C PRO A 42 -0.55 -2.32 -1.44
N GLN A 43 0.42 -2.03 -2.31
CA GLN A 43 0.49 -0.75 -3.02
C GLN A 43 1.35 -0.90 -4.27
N GLY A 44 1.17 0.02 -5.20
CA GLY A 44 1.99 0.03 -6.40
C GLY A 44 1.76 1.25 -7.27
N GLY A 45 2.41 1.28 -8.42
CA GLY A 45 2.31 2.38 -9.35
C GLY A 45 1.12 2.25 -10.30
N VAL A 46 0.82 3.34 -10.97
CA VAL A 46 -0.23 3.40 -12.01
C VAL A 46 0.47 3.43 -13.36
N ASP A 47 0.12 2.51 -14.24
CA ASP A 47 0.68 2.47 -15.59
C ASP A 47 0.06 3.58 -16.44
N LYS A 48 0.79 3.98 -17.48
CA LYS A 48 0.32 5.04 -18.38
C LYS A 48 -1.04 4.67 -18.99
N GLY A 49 -2.02 5.56 -18.81
CA GLY A 49 -3.37 5.35 -19.33
C GLY A 49 -4.25 4.41 -18.52
N GLU A 50 -3.72 3.86 -17.44
CA GLU A 50 -4.45 2.95 -16.57
C GLU A 50 -5.35 3.74 -15.62
N LYS A 51 -6.57 3.24 -15.40
CA LYS A 51 -7.47 3.83 -14.39
C LYS A 51 -7.01 3.43 -12.99
N LEU A 52 -7.25 4.31 -12.01
CA LEU A 52 -6.80 4.07 -10.63
C LEU A 52 -7.34 2.77 -10.05
N LYS A 53 -8.63 2.47 -10.22
CA LYS A 53 -9.23 1.22 -9.73
C LYS A 53 -8.61 -0.01 -10.38
N GLN A 54 -8.32 0.08 -11.68
CA GLN A 54 -7.66 -1.00 -12.42
C GLN A 54 -6.26 -1.25 -11.89
N ALA A 55 -5.52 -0.16 -11.64
CA ALA A 55 -4.18 -0.25 -11.06
C ALA A 55 -4.22 -0.93 -9.68
N ALA A 56 -5.18 -0.56 -8.85
CA ALA A 56 -5.32 -1.14 -7.52
C ALA A 56 -5.62 -2.64 -7.59
N LEU A 57 -6.55 -3.06 -8.46
CA LEU A 57 -6.89 -4.47 -8.64
C LEU A 57 -5.69 -5.27 -9.19
N ARG A 58 -4.98 -4.69 -10.15
CA ARG A 58 -3.79 -5.31 -10.74
C ARG A 58 -2.68 -5.49 -9.70
N GLU A 59 -2.35 -4.44 -8.96
CA GLU A 59 -1.31 -4.50 -7.94
C GLU A 59 -1.63 -5.50 -6.85
N LEU A 60 -2.89 -5.55 -6.41
CA LEU A 60 -3.32 -6.53 -5.42
C LEU A 60 -3.08 -7.95 -5.92
N GLU A 61 -3.49 -8.24 -7.14
CA GLU A 61 -3.31 -9.58 -7.73
C GLU A 61 -1.84 -9.93 -7.94
N GLU A 62 -1.04 -8.96 -8.42
CA GLU A 62 0.40 -9.18 -8.62
C GLU A 62 1.13 -9.50 -7.31
N GLU A 63 0.71 -8.87 -6.21
CA GLU A 63 1.39 -9.04 -4.93
C GLU A 63 0.85 -10.21 -4.09
N THR A 64 -0.42 -10.54 -4.23
CA THR A 64 -1.09 -11.48 -3.31
C THR A 64 -1.84 -12.63 -3.99
N GLY A 65 -1.97 -12.59 -5.31
CA GLY A 65 -2.78 -13.57 -6.03
C GLY A 65 -4.28 -13.38 -5.85
N ILE A 66 -4.71 -12.36 -5.12
CA ILE A 66 -6.12 -12.14 -4.79
C ILE A 66 -6.82 -11.36 -5.89
N ASN A 67 -7.94 -11.91 -6.37
CA ASN A 67 -8.81 -11.23 -7.35
C ASN A 67 -10.30 -11.27 -6.96
N LYS A 68 -10.67 -12.03 -5.94
CA LYS A 68 -12.05 -12.10 -5.46
C LYS A 68 -12.29 -11.01 -4.42
N VAL A 69 -12.54 -9.80 -4.92
CA VAL A 69 -12.73 -8.63 -4.06
C VAL A 69 -13.88 -7.77 -4.56
N LYS A 70 -14.40 -6.95 -3.65
CA LYS A 70 -15.38 -5.92 -3.96
C LYS A 70 -14.85 -4.59 -3.45
N ILE A 71 -14.74 -3.59 -4.31
CA ILE A 71 -14.37 -2.24 -3.91
C ILE A 71 -15.57 -1.63 -3.21
N VAL A 72 -15.44 -1.30 -1.92
CA VAL A 72 -16.53 -0.78 -1.10
C VAL A 72 -16.39 0.70 -0.78
N GLY A 73 -15.24 1.28 -1.08
CA GLY A 73 -15.01 2.70 -0.85
C GLY A 73 -13.61 3.11 -1.20
N GLU A 74 -13.31 4.36 -0.89
CA GLU A 74 -11.96 4.90 -1.06
C GLU A 74 -11.68 5.90 0.05
N ILE A 75 -10.40 6.08 0.37
CA ILE A 75 -9.97 7.14 1.27
C ILE A 75 -10.14 8.45 0.50
N GLU A 76 -10.88 9.39 1.06
CA GLU A 76 -11.32 10.59 0.36
C GLU A 76 -10.16 11.39 -0.24
N ASN A 77 -9.14 11.67 0.55
CA ASN A 77 -8.01 12.48 0.11
C ASN A 77 -6.87 11.64 -0.44
N TRP A 78 -6.14 12.21 -1.40
CA TRP A 78 -4.86 11.64 -1.82
C TRP A 78 -3.89 11.71 -0.65
N LEU A 79 -3.12 10.66 -0.44
CA LEU A 79 -2.14 10.60 0.64
C LEU A 79 -0.74 10.63 0.04
N GLU A 80 0.13 11.44 0.63
CA GLU A 80 1.47 11.64 0.11
C GLU A 80 2.52 11.32 1.18
N TYR A 81 3.65 10.80 0.72
CA TYR A 81 4.82 10.69 1.57
C TYR A 81 6.07 11.00 0.75
N GLU A 82 7.10 11.50 1.41
CA GLU A 82 8.38 11.76 0.79
C GLU A 82 9.38 10.69 1.21
N LEU A 83 10.30 10.37 0.30
CA LEU A 83 11.34 9.38 0.58
C LEU A 83 12.34 9.92 1.59
N PRO A 84 12.83 9.09 2.51
CA PRO A 84 13.94 9.48 3.38
C PRO A 84 15.21 9.70 2.55
N LYS A 85 16.14 10.44 3.10
CA LYS A 85 17.40 10.82 2.44
C LYS A 85 18.16 9.63 1.86
N ASN A 86 18.16 8.52 2.56
CA ASN A 86 18.88 7.31 2.13
C ASN A 86 18.27 6.62 0.91
N LEU A 87 17.03 6.95 0.55
CA LEU A 87 16.34 6.37 -0.61
C LEU A 87 16.22 7.34 -1.78
N LEU A 88 16.34 8.65 -1.53
CA LEU A 88 16.29 9.67 -2.59
C LEU A 88 17.39 9.41 -3.64
N GLY A 89 17.00 9.42 -4.90
CA GLY A 89 17.92 9.18 -6.01
C GLY A 89 18.30 7.72 -6.24
N LYS A 90 17.83 6.81 -5.40
CA LYS A 90 18.21 5.39 -5.46
C LYS A 90 17.11 4.47 -5.95
N ILE A 91 15.87 4.67 -5.48
CA ILE A 91 14.74 3.86 -5.93
C ILE A 91 14.00 4.58 -7.05
N TRP A 92 13.19 3.84 -7.81
CA TRP A 92 12.43 4.34 -8.96
C TRP A 92 13.31 5.12 -9.94
N LYS A 93 14.54 4.63 -10.17
CA LYS A 93 15.55 5.24 -11.07
C LYS A 93 15.91 6.68 -10.68
N GLY A 94 15.67 7.06 -9.43
CA GLY A 94 15.96 8.41 -8.95
C GLY A 94 15.03 9.50 -9.49
N GLU A 95 13.91 9.13 -10.09
CA GLU A 95 13.02 10.08 -10.81
C GLU A 95 11.99 10.77 -9.92
N TYR A 96 11.80 10.30 -8.68
CA TYR A 96 10.73 10.81 -7.79
C TYR A 96 11.25 11.11 -6.40
N ARG A 97 10.65 12.11 -5.73
CA ARG A 97 10.99 12.44 -4.35
C ARG A 97 10.09 11.70 -3.33
N GLY A 98 9.04 11.05 -3.79
CA GLY A 98 8.09 10.35 -2.95
C GLY A 98 6.93 9.84 -3.78
N GLN A 99 5.80 9.60 -3.14
CA GLN A 99 4.64 9.04 -3.81
C GLN A 99 3.36 9.75 -3.38
N LYS A 100 2.45 9.91 -4.33
CA LYS A 100 1.09 10.41 -4.13
C LYS A 100 0.15 9.28 -4.44
N GLN A 101 -0.65 8.84 -3.47
CA GLN A 101 -1.42 7.62 -3.58
C GLN A 101 -2.91 7.84 -3.36
N LYS A 102 -3.71 7.17 -4.19
CA LYS A 102 -5.14 7.00 -3.95
C LYS A 102 -5.34 5.63 -3.33
N TRP A 103 -6.02 5.57 -2.18
CA TRP A 103 -6.25 4.33 -1.45
C TRP A 103 -7.68 3.86 -1.61
N PHE A 104 -7.85 2.57 -1.92
CA PHE A 104 -9.14 1.94 -2.09
C PHE A 104 -9.41 0.96 -0.97
N ILE A 105 -10.65 0.91 -0.50
CA ILE A 105 -11.09 -0.03 0.52
C ILE A 105 -11.80 -1.17 -0.21
N MET A 106 -11.35 -2.40 0.02
CA MET A 106 -11.88 -3.58 -0.64
C MET A 106 -12.25 -4.65 0.37
N LYS A 107 -13.32 -5.38 0.10
CA LYS A 107 -13.69 -6.57 0.88
C LYS A 107 -13.18 -7.82 0.17
N PHE A 108 -12.51 -8.69 0.91
CA PHE A 108 -12.06 -9.99 0.41
C PHE A 108 -13.25 -10.93 0.39
N LEU A 109 -13.55 -11.49 -0.78
CA LEU A 109 -14.69 -12.41 -0.98
C LEU A 109 -14.24 -13.87 -1.05
N GLY A 110 -12.96 -14.13 -0.93
CA GLY A 110 -12.40 -15.47 -0.99
C GLY A 110 -11.99 -16.01 0.38
N GLU A 111 -11.19 -17.05 0.35
CA GLU A 111 -10.66 -17.70 1.55
C GLU A 111 -9.15 -17.53 1.66
N ASN A 112 -8.61 -17.65 2.86
CA ASN A 112 -7.16 -17.48 3.11
C ASN A 112 -6.30 -18.40 2.25
N LYS A 113 -6.78 -19.60 1.93
CA LYS A 113 -6.04 -20.55 1.08
C LYS A 113 -5.81 -20.04 -0.35
N GLU A 114 -6.57 -19.02 -0.77
CA GLU A 114 -6.44 -18.41 -2.09
C GLU A 114 -5.34 -17.35 -2.13
N ILE A 115 -4.82 -16.93 -0.98
CA ILE A 115 -3.76 -15.94 -0.88
C ILE A 115 -2.44 -16.60 -1.26
N ASN A 116 -1.78 -16.05 -2.29
CA ASN A 116 -0.51 -16.58 -2.76
C ASN A 116 0.49 -15.43 -2.97
N ILE A 117 1.38 -15.26 -2.02
CA ILE A 117 2.41 -14.21 -2.09
C ILE A 117 3.63 -14.65 -2.90
N LYS A 118 3.69 -15.92 -3.30
CA LYS A 118 4.76 -16.46 -4.16
C LYS A 118 4.39 -16.25 -5.62
N THR A 119 4.26 -15.00 -6.01
CA THR A 119 3.89 -14.60 -7.36
C THR A 119 5.14 -14.51 -8.25
N LYS A 120 4.96 -14.15 -9.53
CA LYS A 120 6.06 -14.08 -10.49
C LYS A 120 7.16 -13.11 -10.05
N ASN A 121 6.77 -11.97 -9.47
CA ASN A 121 7.70 -10.96 -8.95
C ASN A 121 7.35 -10.72 -7.48
N PRO A 122 7.77 -11.63 -6.58
CA PRO A 122 7.30 -11.57 -5.19
C PRO A 122 7.78 -10.33 -4.45
N GLU A 123 6.86 -9.68 -3.76
CA GLU A 123 7.13 -8.51 -2.92
C GLU A 123 7.14 -8.88 -1.43
N PHE A 124 6.40 -9.92 -1.05
CA PHE A 124 6.19 -10.29 0.34
C PHE A 124 6.80 -11.63 0.71
N LEU A 125 7.38 -11.66 1.91
CA LEU A 125 7.95 -12.85 2.53
C LEU A 125 6.89 -13.59 3.36
N ASP A 126 5.95 -12.85 3.93
CA ASP A 126 4.89 -13.36 4.81
C ASP A 126 3.70 -12.42 4.75
N TRP A 127 2.55 -12.84 5.28
CA TRP A 127 1.35 -12.02 5.36
C TRP A 127 0.55 -12.35 6.61
N LYS A 128 -0.29 -11.40 7.01
CA LYS A 128 -1.22 -11.60 8.13
C LYS A 128 -2.37 -10.59 8.07
N TRP A 129 -3.40 -10.84 8.86
CA TRP A 129 -4.49 -9.90 9.08
C TRP A 129 -4.26 -9.18 10.40
N VAL A 130 -4.42 -7.87 10.40
CA VAL A 130 -4.25 -7.05 11.61
C VAL A 130 -5.46 -6.15 11.82
N LYS A 131 -5.67 -5.73 13.06
CA LYS A 131 -6.70 -4.72 13.35
C LYS A 131 -6.29 -3.37 12.75
N PRO A 132 -7.25 -2.57 12.26
CA PRO A 132 -6.91 -1.24 11.73
C PRO A 132 -6.08 -0.39 12.70
N SER A 133 -6.35 -0.49 14.00
CA SER A 133 -5.62 0.26 15.02
C SER A 133 -4.14 -0.09 15.12
N GLU A 134 -3.74 -1.26 14.63
CA GLU A 134 -2.34 -1.71 14.66
C GLU A 134 -1.50 -1.13 13.51
N LEU A 135 -2.15 -0.61 12.45
CA LEU A 135 -1.45 -0.16 11.24
C LEU A 135 -0.31 0.83 11.50
N PRO A 136 -0.49 1.88 12.31
CA PRO A 136 0.61 2.83 12.54
C PRO A 136 1.81 2.22 13.24
N ASN A 137 1.61 1.16 14.01
CA ASN A 137 2.66 0.55 14.83
C ASN A 137 3.54 -0.43 14.06
N ILE A 138 3.11 -0.84 12.87
CA ILE A 138 3.81 -1.86 12.07
C ILE A 138 4.43 -1.27 10.80
N ALA A 139 4.19 0.01 10.51
CA ALA A 139 4.64 0.68 9.30
C ALA A 139 6.09 1.16 9.40
N VAL A 140 6.76 1.23 8.25
CA VAL A 140 8.05 1.90 8.15
C VAL A 140 7.87 3.39 8.44
N ASP A 141 8.89 4.03 9.02
CA ASP A 141 8.82 5.39 9.56
C ASP A 141 8.16 6.41 8.61
N PHE A 142 8.57 6.44 7.36
CA PHE A 142 8.08 7.45 6.42
C PHE A 142 6.65 7.19 5.92
N LYS A 143 6.02 6.07 6.32
CA LYS A 143 4.63 5.74 6.00
C LYS A 143 3.70 5.81 7.22
N ILE A 144 4.23 6.04 8.41
CA ILE A 144 3.44 6.05 9.65
C ILE A 144 2.27 7.03 9.56
N GLN A 145 2.51 8.24 9.07
CA GLN A 145 1.46 9.27 8.99
C GLN A 145 0.31 8.86 8.06
N ILE A 146 0.64 8.22 6.94
CA ILE A 146 -0.37 7.70 6.02
C ILE A 146 -1.20 6.63 6.72
N TYR A 147 -0.55 5.70 7.41
CA TYR A 147 -1.22 4.60 8.10
C TYR A 147 -2.09 5.10 9.25
N LYS A 148 -1.68 6.17 9.94
CA LYS A 148 -2.51 6.83 10.96
C LYS A 148 -3.79 7.40 10.35
N LYS A 149 -3.69 8.08 9.21
CA LYS A 149 -4.86 8.66 8.53
C LYS A 149 -5.82 7.57 8.07
N ILE A 150 -5.28 6.49 7.51
CA ILE A 150 -6.10 5.36 7.05
C ILE A 150 -6.80 4.70 8.24
N ALA A 151 -6.07 4.43 9.33
CA ALA A 151 -6.64 3.83 10.53
C ALA A 151 -7.78 4.68 11.10
N ASN A 152 -7.60 5.99 11.14
CA ASN A 152 -8.63 6.91 11.62
C ASN A 152 -9.88 6.88 10.74
N GLU A 153 -9.73 6.87 9.42
CA GLU A 153 -10.87 6.79 8.51
C GLU A 153 -11.61 5.45 8.62
N LEU A 154 -10.88 4.35 8.78
CA LEU A 154 -11.50 3.04 8.95
C LEU A 154 -12.32 2.95 10.23
N CYS A 155 -11.90 3.63 11.30
CA CYS A 155 -12.62 3.66 12.56
C CYS A 155 -13.91 4.48 12.50
N THR A 156 -14.01 5.44 11.58
CA THR A 156 -15.15 6.35 11.46
C THR A 156 -16.09 6.01 10.31
N THR A 157 -15.71 5.09 9.42
CA THR A 157 -16.50 4.69 8.26
C THR A 157 -17.30 3.44 8.55
N GLU A 158 -18.58 3.42 8.16
CA GLU A 158 -19.39 2.20 8.22
C GLU A 158 -18.99 1.30 7.06
N LEU A 159 -18.41 0.15 7.41
CA LEU A 159 -17.91 -0.83 6.43
C LEU A 159 -18.92 -1.98 6.28
N ASN A 160 -20.03 -1.70 5.64
CA ASN A 160 -21.06 -2.73 5.40
C ASN A 160 -20.86 -3.45 4.07
#